data_af0706e86291b199139cc2c2106b04fb
#
_entry.id   af0706e86291b199139cc2c2106b04fb
#
_cell.length_a   1.000
_cell.length_b   1.000
_cell.length_c   1.000
_cell.angle_alpha   90.00
_cell.angle_beta   90.00
_cell.angle_gamma   90.00
#
_symmetry.space_group_name_H-M   'P 1'
#
loop_
_entity.id
_entity.type
_entity.pdbx_description
1 polymer ?
#
loop_
_entity_poly.entity_id
_entity_poly.type
_entity_poly.pdbx_seq_one_letter_code
_entity_poly.pdbx_strand_id
1 'polypeptide(L)'
;MRKQTLLRTLFPALAVVAALASTACSLEQNDYCPGTLPPEPAPGERPFRPGDRYTDYGENPFVNTSQAPVSTFSVDCDGASYSNMRRWLNHGQNPPAAAVRIEEFLNYFTFDCPEPAAGHNIALTHEVAACPWHEGHLLMRLGIKGKAIPDDRLPPTNYVLLIDVSGSMAAIDKLELLKTGFSMLVDVLRPTDNIAIVVYSGREEVVLHSTSCEEANKTKIKEVIASLRAEGSTAGAAALKTAYEIASRYFVTGGNNRIILGTDGDFNVGISSTEELVALVEQERERGIYLTVLGVGSGNLNDSMMEQLADNGNGNYEYIDNLAQLEKIFIHERSRFHTVARDCKVQVTFDPKAVAAYRLIGYENRLMDDEEFENDNRDAGEIG
;
A
#
# COMPACT_ATOMS: atom_id res chain seq x y z
N MET A 1 -28.79 21.27 37.26
CA MET A 1 -27.60 22.16 37.27
C MET A 1 -26.35 21.35 36.90
N ARG A 2 -26.18 20.86 35.67
CA ARG A 2 -24.96 20.16 35.20
C ARG A 2 -24.74 20.23 33.67
N LYS A 3 -25.23 21.28 33.00
CA LYS A 3 -25.08 21.48 31.54
C LYS A 3 -24.22 22.68 31.13
N GLN A 4 -23.61 23.40 32.09
CA GLN A 4 -22.81 24.60 31.74
C GLN A 4 -21.29 24.42 31.85
N THR A 5 -20.79 23.25 32.29
CA THR A 5 -19.36 23.05 32.52
C THR A 5 -18.63 22.41 31.32
N LEU A 6 -19.37 21.84 30.37
CA LEU A 6 -18.75 21.19 29.18
C LEU A 6 -18.43 22.15 28.03
N LEU A 7 -19.09 23.34 28.00
CA LEU A 7 -18.88 24.29 26.90
C LEU A 7 -17.65 25.19 27.07
N ARG A 8 -17.08 25.26 28.30
CA ARG A 8 -15.92 26.11 28.58
C ARG A 8 -14.56 25.48 28.34
N THR A 9 -14.49 24.16 28.15
CA THR A 9 -13.22 23.45 27.92
C THR A 9 -12.92 23.23 26.45
N LEU A 10 -13.87 23.41 25.55
CA LEU A 10 -13.66 23.23 24.09
C LEU A 10 -13.15 24.50 23.38
N PHE A 11 -13.42 25.70 23.93
CA PHE A 11 -12.97 26.94 23.29
C PHE A 11 -11.45 27.20 23.35
N PRO A 12 -10.71 26.86 24.42
CA PRO A 12 -9.27 27.09 24.42
C PRO A 12 -8.50 26.11 23.54
N ALA A 13 -9.02 24.89 23.32
CA ALA A 13 -8.36 23.91 22.43
C ALA A 13 -8.45 24.32 20.96
N LEU A 14 -9.59 24.88 20.53
CA LEU A 14 -9.77 25.36 19.15
C LEU A 14 -8.93 26.61 18.85
N ALA A 15 -8.76 27.51 19.84
CA ALA A 15 -7.93 28.69 19.69
C ALA A 15 -6.42 28.35 19.64
N VAL A 16 -5.98 27.30 20.33
CA VAL A 16 -4.58 26.83 20.29
C VAL A 16 -4.26 26.15 18.95
N VAL A 17 -5.20 25.38 18.39
CA VAL A 17 -5.01 24.75 17.06
C VAL A 17 -4.97 25.82 15.96
N ALA A 18 -5.80 26.85 16.01
CA ALA A 18 -5.76 27.96 15.06
C ALA A 18 -4.49 28.82 15.19
N ALA A 19 -3.97 29.00 16.41
CA ALA A 19 -2.71 29.72 16.65
C ALA A 19 -1.48 28.92 16.20
N LEU A 20 -1.49 27.58 16.34
CA LEU A 20 -0.42 26.71 15.86
C LEU A 20 -0.42 26.61 14.33
N ALA A 21 -1.57 26.61 13.68
CA ALA A 21 -1.66 26.62 12.22
C ALA A 21 -1.16 27.95 11.62
N SER A 22 -1.41 29.09 12.28
CA SER A 22 -0.89 30.40 11.84
C SER A 22 0.61 30.59 12.10
N THR A 23 1.16 29.91 13.13
CA THR A 23 2.61 29.97 13.43
C THR A 23 3.42 29.02 12.53
N ALA A 24 2.86 27.88 12.12
CA ALA A 24 3.48 26.97 11.17
C ALA A 24 3.65 27.63 9.79
N CYS A 25 2.66 28.39 9.31
CA CYS A 25 2.77 29.13 8.05
C CYS A 25 3.80 30.27 8.06
N SER A 26 4.20 30.77 9.23
CA SER A 26 5.19 31.86 9.33
C SER A 26 6.62 31.39 9.58
N LEU A 27 6.84 30.10 9.88
CA LEU A 27 8.18 29.52 10.10
C LEU A 27 8.80 28.90 8.85
N GLU A 28 8.04 28.66 7.78
CA GLU A 28 8.56 28.11 6.53
C GLU A 28 9.12 29.16 5.55
N GLN A 29 9.14 30.45 5.89
CA GLN A 29 9.59 31.50 4.97
C GLN A 29 11.04 31.96 5.15
N ASN A 30 11.84 31.40 6.06
CA ASN A 30 13.15 31.99 6.36
C ASN A 30 14.39 31.11 6.26
N ASP A 31 14.34 29.88 5.77
CA ASP A 31 15.56 29.08 5.57
C ASP A 31 15.75 28.54 4.13
N TYR A 32 15.36 29.32 3.12
CA TYR A 32 15.72 28.99 1.75
C TYR A 32 17.04 29.70 1.38
N CYS A 33 18.14 28.95 1.42
CA CYS A 33 19.38 29.35 0.78
C CYS A 33 19.15 29.45 -0.75
N PRO A 34 19.28 30.62 -1.38
CA PRO A 34 19.16 30.76 -2.83
C PRO A 34 20.46 30.32 -3.49
N GLY A 35 20.56 29.08 -3.83
CA GLY A 35 21.69 28.58 -4.56
C GLY A 35 21.49 27.19 -5.07
N THR A 36 21.15 27.05 -6.37
CA THR A 36 21.21 25.83 -7.20
C THR A 36 19.96 24.98 -7.37
N LEU A 37 18.77 25.52 -7.29
CA LEU A 37 17.66 24.90 -7.99
C LEU A 37 17.62 25.47 -9.43
N PRO A 38 17.44 24.60 -10.45
CA PRO A 38 17.14 25.09 -11.78
C PRO A 38 15.86 25.95 -11.71
N PRO A 39 15.75 27.02 -12.53
CA PRO A 39 14.58 27.88 -12.53
C PRO A 39 13.32 27.03 -12.72
N GLU A 40 12.31 27.25 -11.86
CA GLU A 40 11.01 26.62 -12.06
C GLU A 40 10.50 26.93 -13.47
N PRO A 41 10.06 25.93 -14.24
CA PRO A 41 9.46 26.19 -15.54
C PRO A 41 8.20 27.06 -15.33
N ALA A 42 7.99 28.04 -16.19
CA ALA A 42 6.86 28.96 -16.13
C ALA A 42 5.52 28.19 -16.10
N PRO A 43 4.47 28.71 -15.44
CA PRO A 43 3.14 28.10 -15.48
C PRO A 43 2.67 27.95 -16.92
N GLY A 44 2.52 26.72 -17.41
CA GLY A 44 2.17 26.37 -18.79
C GLY A 44 3.26 25.62 -19.56
N GLU A 45 4.51 25.56 -19.10
CA GLU A 45 5.61 24.87 -19.79
C GLU A 45 5.89 23.43 -19.28
N ARG A 46 5.18 22.96 -18.27
CA ARG A 46 5.29 21.55 -17.87
C ARG A 46 4.43 20.74 -18.84
N PRO A 47 5.04 19.89 -19.69
CA PRO A 47 4.21 18.99 -20.49
C PRO A 47 3.41 18.12 -19.54
N PHE A 48 2.09 18.21 -19.62
CA PHE A 48 1.20 17.16 -19.11
C PHE A 48 1.75 15.85 -19.69
N ARG A 49 2.26 14.96 -18.83
CA ARG A 49 2.63 13.61 -19.23
C ARG A 49 1.41 12.72 -19.03
N PRO A 50 0.58 12.51 -20.08
CA PRO A 50 -0.48 11.52 -20.03
C PRO A 50 0.19 10.15 -20.06
N GLY A 51 0.14 9.41 -18.98
CA GLY A 51 0.80 8.13 -18.92
C GLY A 51 0.37 7.28 -17.75
N ASP A 52 0.02 7.91 -16.63
CA ASP A 52 -0.47 7.18 -15.46
C ASP A 52 -1.89 6.63 -15.74
N ARG A 53 -2.12 5.39 -15.35
CA ARG A 53 -3.37 4.65 -15.61
C ARG A 53 -4.02 4.30 -14.28
N TYR A 54 -5.28 4.69 -14.13
CA TYR A 54 -6.13 4.41 -12.97
C TYR A 54 -7.45 3.83 -13.44
N THR A 55 -8.05 2.95 -12.67
CA THR A 55 -9.41 2.47 -12.91
C THR A 55 -10.39 3.33 -12.13
N ASP A 56 -11.41 3.86 -12.81
CA ASP A 56 -12.50 4.59 -12.17
C ASP A 56 -13.62 3.60 -11.82
N TYR A 57 -13.75 3.28 -10.54
CA TYR A 57 -14.81 2.41 -10.03
C TYR A 57 -16.11 3.17 -9.72
N GLY A 58 -16.11 4.50 -9.86
CA GLY A 58 -17.23 5.35 -9.48
C GLY A 58 -17.42 5.49 -7.98
N GLU A 59 -18.66 5.70 -7.54
CA GLU A 59 -19.02 5.75 -6.12
C GLU A 59 -20.15 4.76 -5.81
N ASN A 60 -20.08 4.13 -4.65
CA ASN A 60 -21.15 3.26 -4.18
C ASN A 60 -22.49 4.03 -4.04
N PRO A 61 -23.63 3.51 -4.51
CA PRO A 61 -24.92 4.14 -4.34
C PRO A 61 -25.46 3.95 -2.91
N PHE A 62 -26.45 4.77 -2.53
CA PHE A 62 -27.25 4.46 -1.35
C PHE A 62 -28.14 3.22 -1.59
N VAL A 63 -28.09 2.30 -0.63
CA VAL A 63 -28.85 1.06 -0.62
C VAL A 63 -29.96 1.13 0.43
N ASN A 64 -31.19 0.82 0.03
CA ASN A 64 -32.34 0.80 0.94
C ASN A 64 -32.31 -0.47 1.78
N THR A 65 -32.29 -0.33 3.09
CA THR A 65 -32.20 -1.46 4.05
C THR A 65 -33.44 -2.37 4.03
N SER A 66 -34.58 -1.88 3.60
CA SER A 66 -35.78 -2.73 3.44
C SER A 66 -35.66 -3.72 2.28
N GLN A 67 -34.77 -3.47 1.34
CA GLN A 67 -34.51 -4.33 0.18
C GLN A 67 -33.25 -5.17 0.35
N ALA A 68 -32.17 -4.55 0.85
CA ALA A 68 -30.90 -5.20 1.09
C ALA A 68 -30.32 -4.68 2.43
N PRO A 69 -30.60 -5.35 3.55
CA PRO A 69 -30.15 -4.90 4.86
C PRO A 69 -28.67 -5.19 5.15
N VAL A 70 -27.99 -5.89 4.26
CA VAL A 70 -26.62 -6.38 4.45
C VAL A 70 -25.67 -5.70 3.47
N SER A 71 -24.52 -5.25 3.98
CA SER A 71 -23.39 -4.77 3.20
C SER A 71 -22.24 -5.74 3.37
N THR A 72 -21.74 -6.29 2.27
CA THR A 72 -20.65 -7.28 2.26
C THR A 72 -19.50 -6.79 1.40
N PHE A 73 -18.29 -6.85 1.94
CA PHE A 73 -17.07 -6.44 1.22
C PHE A 73 -15.82 -7.11 1.80
N SER A 74 -14.77 -7.22 1.00
CA SER A 74 -13.45 -7.67 1.45
C SER A 74 -12.67 -6.54 2.11
N VAL A 75 -11.70 -6.88 2.97
CA VAL A 75 -10.80 -5.87 3.55
C VAL A 75 -9.75 -5.46 2.52
N ASP A 76 -9.26 -4.25 2.71
CA ASP A 76 -8.09 -3.69 2.05
C ASP A 76 -7.20 -3.02 3.09
N CYS A 77 -5.88 -3.20 2.95
CA CYS A 77 -4.88 -2.61 3.85
C CYS A 77 -3.87 -1.72 3.11
N ASP A 78 -4.10 -1.41 1.84
CA ASP A 78 -3.20 -0.62 1.02
C ASP A 78 -3.22 0.86 1.41
N GLY A 79 -2.14 1.57 1.08
CA GLY A 79 -1.98 3.00 1.35
C GLY A 79 -1.45 3.80 0.16
N ALA A 80 -1.35 3.18 -1.01
CA ALA A 80 -0.71 3.75 -2.20
C ALA A 80 -1.40 5.03 -2.70
N SER A 81 -2.73 5.10 -2.65
CA SER A 81 -3.49 6.24 -3.15
C SER A 81 -3.13 7.53 -2.42
N TYR A 82 -2.90 7.51 -1.10
CA TYR A 82 -2.51 8.70 -0.36
C TYR A 82 -1.14 9.25 -0.78
N SER A 83 -0.11 8.41 -0.84
CA SER A 83 1.23 8.82 -1.26
C SER A 83 1.28 9.25 -2.73
N ASN A 84 0.51 8.60 -3.59
CA ASN A 84 0.34 8.99 -4.98
C ASN A 84 -0.35 10.38 -5.10
N MET A 85 -1.44 10.61 -4.38
CA MET A 85 -2.10 11.92 -4.32
C MET A 85 -1.14 13.01 -3.81
N ARG A 86 -0.36 12.73 -2.75
CA ARG A 86 0.67 13.65 -2.22
C ARG A 86 1.68 14.04 -3.30
N ARG A 87 2.12 13.09 -4.14
CA ARG A 87 2.96 13.37 -5.31
C ARG A 87 2.31 14.38 -6.24
N TRP A 88 1.03 14.19 -6.63
CA TRP A 88 0.31 15.12 -7.51
C TRP A 88 0.29 16.53 -6.94
N LEU A 89 -0.07 16.66 -5.67
CA LEU A 89 -0.14 17.96 -4.98
C LEU A 89 1.22 18.64 -4.86
N ASN A 90 2.28 17.87 -4.56
CA ASN A 90 3.66 18.40 -4.47
C ASN A 90 4.16 18.92 -5.83
N HIS A 91 3.62 18.43 -6.94
CA HIS A 91 3.89 18.96 -8.27
C HIS A 91 2.92 20.08 -8.68
N GLY A 92 2.10 20.59 -7.77
CA GLY A 92 1.11 21.65 -8.03
C GLY A 92 0.00 21.22 -8.98
N GLN A 93 -0.32 19.94 -9.03
CA GLN A 93 -1.34 19.35 -9.91
C GLN A 93 -2.44 18.71 -9.06
N ASN A 94 -3.66 18.73 -9.58
CA ASN A 94 -4.77 17.99 -8.98
C ASN A 94 -4.71 16.52 -9.42
N PRO A 95 -4.84 15.54 -8.50
CA PRO A 95 -4.97 14.15 -8.87
C PRO A 95 -6.27 13.91 -9.64
N PRO A 96 -6.31 12.97 -10.59
CA PRO A 96 -7.58 12.52 -11.17
C PRO A 96 -8.42 11.82 -10.10
N ALA A 97 -9.76 11.90 -10.18
CA ALA A 97 -10.65 11.27 -9.20
C ALA A 97 -10.38 9.77 -9.06
N ALA A 98 -10.12 9.07 -10.16
CA ALA A 98 -9.80 7.66 -10.19
C ALA A 98 -8.50 7.26 -9.45
N ALA A 99 -7.61 8.22 -9.13
CA ALA A 99 -6.42 7.98 -8.32
C ALA A 99 -6.69 8.05 -6.80
N VAL A 100 -7.92 8.39 -6.40
CA VAL A 100 -8.31 8.63 -5.01
C VAL A 100 -9.20 7.49 -4.53
N ARG A 101 -8.62 6.55 -3.79
CA ARG A 101 -9.34 5.47 -3.10
C ARG A 101 -9.42 5.81 -1.61
N ILE A 102 -10.64 6.04 -1.12
CA ILE A 102 -10.87 6.61 0.22
C ILE A 102 -10.38 5.67 1.32
N GLU A 103 -10.58 4.36 1.16
CA GLU A 103 -10.10 3.33 2.07
C GLU A 103 -8.59 3.39 2.27
N GLU A 104 -7.82 3.56 1.19
CA GLU A 104 -6.37 3.66 1.26
C GLU A 104 -5.88 4.96 1.92
N PHE A 105 -6.67 6.04 1.82
CA PHE A 105 -6.40 7.26 2.58
C PHE A 105 -6.56 7.01 4.08
N LEU A 106 -7.57 6.25 4.48
CA LEU A 106 -7.78 5.90 5.88
C LEU A 106 -6.68 4.95 6.36
N ASN A 107 -6.35 3.93 5.58
CA ASN A 107 -5.35 2.91 5.93
C ASN A 107 -3.92 3.46 5.99
N TYR A 108 -3.65 4.58 5.31
CA TYR A 108 -2.34 5.23 5.37
C TYR A 108 -1.99 5.75 6.77
N PHE A 109 -2.99 6.15 7.56
CA PHE A 109 -2.80 6.70 8.90
C PHE A 109 -3.03 5.64 9.97
N THR A 110 -2.27 5.76 11.06
CA THR A 110 -2.46 4.90 12.24
C THR A 110 -3.54 5.50 13.14
N PHE A 111 -4.58 4.73 13.42
CA PHE A 111 -5.62 5.07 14.38
C PHE A 111 -5.36 4.38 15.72
N ASP A 112 -5.74 5.06 16.81
CA ASP A 112 -5.69 4.48 18.15
C ASP A 112 -6.85 3.49 18.36
N CYS A 113 -6.70 2.31 17.75
CA CYS A 113 -7.62 1.19 17.91
C CYS A 113 -7.10 0.26 19.02
N PRO A 114 -8.00 -0.30 19.86
CA PRO A 114 -7.60 -1.24 20.91
C PRO A 114 -6.95 -2.49 20.33
N GLU A 115 -6.00 -3.05 21.08
CA GLU A 115 -5.39 -4.34 20.73
C GLU A 115 -6.41 -5.48 20.83
N PRO A 116 -6.28 -6.52 20.01
CA PRO A 116 -7.09 -7.72 20.13
C PRO A 116 -7.04 -8.34 21.53
N ALA A 117 -8.18 -8.79 22.02
CA ALA A 117 -8.26 -9.51 23.29
C ALA A 117 -7.40 -10.77 23.28
N ALA A 118 -6.96 -11.24 24.44
CA ALA A 118 -6.15 -12.44 24.57
C ALA A 118 -6.80 -13.64 23.86
N GLY A 119 -6.05 -14.29 22.98
CA GLY A 119 -6.52 -15.43 22.20
C GLY A 119 -7.19 -15.06 20.87
N HIS A 120 -7.31 -13.79 20.54
CA HIS A 120 -7.81 -13.29 19.25
C HIS A 120 -6.70 -12.67 18.41
N ASN A 121 -6.81 -12.78 17.11
CA ASN A 121 -5.89 -12.18 16.16
C ASN A 121 -6.37 -10.82 15.65
N ILE A 122 -7.65 -10.49 15.82
CA ILE A 122 -8.30 -9.28 15.29
C ILE A 122 -9.11 -8.62 16.40
N ALA A 123 -9.10 -7.28 16.45
CA ALA A 123 -10.05 -6.47 17.18
C ALA A 123 -10.95 -5.72 16.19
N LEU A 124 -12.23 -5.65 16.51
CA LEU A 124 -13.23 -4.88 15.78
C LEU A 124 -13.71 -3.72 16.66
N THR A 125 -13.79 -2.54 16.08
CA THR A 125 -14.35 -1.36 16.74
C THR A 125 -15.33 -0.67 15.80
N HIS A 126 -16.30 0.02 16.38
CA HIS A 126 -17.21 0.85 15.62
C HIS A 126 -17.53 2.14 16.38
N GLU A 127 -17.74 3.20 15.64
CA GLU A 127 -18.15 4.49 16.16
C GLU A 127 -19.20 5.08 15.23
N VAL A 128 -20.20 5.77 15.81
CA VAL A 128 -21.24 6.46 15.05
C VAL A 128 -21.30 7.92 15.47
N ALA A 129 -21.26 8.83 14.50
CA ALA A 129 -21.32 10.26 14.71
C ALA A 129 -22.23 10.94 13.67
N ALA A 130 -22.60 12.20 13.91
CA ALA A 130 -23.26 13.01 12.89
C ALA A 130 -22.33 13.19 11.68
N CYS A 131 -22.87 13.08 10.48
CA CYS A 131 -22.11 13.31 9.25
C CYS A 131 -21.74 14.81 9.14
N PRO A 132 -20.45 15.17 9.03
CA PRO A 132 -20.04 16.58 9.05
C PRO A 132 -20.35 17.34 7.75
N TRP A 133 -20.59 16.63 6.64
CA TRP A 133 -20.87 17.24 5.33
C TRP A 133 -22.32 17.08 4.86
N HIS A 134 -23.17 16.38 5.61
CA HIS A 134 -24.59 16.23 5.28
C HIS A 134 -25.45 16.19 6.54
N GLU A 135 -26.24 17.23 6.72
CA GLU A 135 -27.16 17.33 7.86
C GLU A 135 -28.25 16.23 7.77
N GLY A 136 -28.51 15.57 8.89
CA GLY A 136 -29.47 14.47 9.00
C GLY A 136 -28.92 13.09 8.65
N HIS A 137 -27.68 12.98 8.17
CA HIS A 137 -26.99 11.69 8.01
C HIS A 137 -26.12 11.36 9.22
N LEU A 138 -25.88 10.07 9.40
CA LEU A 138 -24.89 9.54 10.36
C LEU A 138 -23.70 8.97 9.58
N LEU A 139 -22.54 9.08 10.17
CA LEU A 139 -21.31 8.44 9.70
C LEU A 139 -20.95 7.34 10.68
N MET A 140 -20.79 6.12 10.20
CA MET A 140 -20.30 4.99 10.97
C MET A 140 -18.87 4.65 10.51
N ARG A 141 -17.94 4.61 11.46
CA ARG A 141 -16.59 4.10 11.25
C ARG A 141 -16.49 2.69 11.79
N LEU A 142 -15.98 1.78 10.96
CA LEU A 142 -15.55 0.45 11.36
C LEU A 142 -14.03 0.43 11.41
N GLY A 143 -13.46 -0.04 12.51
CA GLY A 143 -12.02 -0.21 12.66
C GLY A 143 -11.71 -1.69 12.86
N ILE A 144 -10.77 -2.21 12.04
CA ILE A 144 -10.26 -3.58 12.15
C ILE A 144 -8.77 -3.45 12.45
N LYS A 145 -8.32 -4.07 13.54
CA LYS A 145 -6.91 -4.07 13.93
C LYS A 145 -6.39 -5.49 14.07
N GLY A 146 -5.36 -5.82 13.33
CA GLY A 146 -4.58 -7.05 13.50
C GLY A 146 -3.74 -7.01 14.77
N LYS A 147 -3.46 -8.17 15.34
CA LYS A 147 -2.58 -8.32 16.48
C LYS A 147 -1.15 -7.92 16.11
N ALA A 148 -0.54 -6.99 16.83
CA ALA A 148 0.84 -6.64 16.64
C ALA A 148 1.76 -7.84 16.93
N ILE A 149 2.66 -8.15 15.99
CA ILE A 149 3.69 -9.18 16.16
C ILE A 149 5.00 -8.46 16.47
N PRO A 150 5.58 -8.63 17.67
CA PRO A 150 6.89 -8.07 17.99
C PRO A 150 7.97 -8.57 17.03
N ASP A 151 8.93 -7.74 16.68
CA ASP A 151 9.99 -8.06 15.70
C ASP A 151 10.80 -9.33 16.05
N ASP A 152 11.01 -9.58 17.34
CA ASP A 152 11.71 -10.76 17.83
C ASP A 152 10.89 -12.07 17.70
N ARG A 153 9.60 -11.96 17.43
CA ARG A 153 8.67 -13.10 17.24
C ARG A 153 8.19 -13.26 15.80
N LEU A 154 8.60 -12.38 14.90
CA LEU A 154 8.30 -12.57 13.49
C LEU A 154 8.88 -13.89 12.98
N PRO A 155 8.16 -14.68 12.15
CA PRO A 155 8.71 -15.89 11.55
C PRO A 155 9.90 -15.54 10.63
N PRO A 156 10.80 -16.49 10.34
CA PRO A 156 11.84 -16.28 9.34
C PRO A 156 11.23 -15.94 7.98
N THR A 157 11.86 -15.02 7.26
CA THR A 157 11.35 -14.57 5.97
C THR A 157 12.31 -14.91 4.83
N ASN A 158 11.73 -15.42 3.74
CA ASN A 158 12.40 -15.59 2.46
C ASN A 158 11.93 -14.47 1.52
N TYR A 159 12.75 -13.44 1.37
CA TYR A 159 12.50 -12.31 0.47
C TYR A 159 13.10 -12.56 -0.91
N VAL A 160 12.33 -12.25 -1.95
CA VAL A 160 12.84 -12.10 -3.31
C VAL A 160 12.54 -10.68 -3.77
N LEU A 161 13.58 -9.86 -3.92
CA LEU A 161 13.43 -8.54 -4.52
C LEU A 161 13.40 -8.71 -6.04
N LEU A 162 12.30 -8.35 -6.66
CA LEU A 162 12.14 -8.29 -8.11
C LEU A 162 12.17 -6.83 -8.53
N ILE A 163 13.24 -6.40 -9.19
CA ILE A 163 13.51 -4.98 -9.41
C ILE A 163 13.55 -4.68 -10.90
N ASP A 164 12.71 -3.73 -11.31
CA ASP A 164 12.78 -3.12 -12.62
C ASP A 164 14.06 -2.29 -12.74
N VAL A 165 14.89 -2.64 -13.71
CA VAL A 165 16.08 -1.87 -14.07
C VAL A 165 16.04 -1.43 -15.53
N SER A 166 14.84 -1.33 -16.13
CA SER A 166 14.65 -0.81 -17.48
C SER A 166 15.04 0.67 -17.60
N GLY A 167 15.22 1.16 -18.81
CA GLY A 167 15.62 2.55 -19.06
C GLY A 167 14.67 3.60 -18.50
N SER A 168 13.37 3.28 -18.36
CA SER A 168 12.39 4.17 -17.73
C SER A 168 12.65 4.42 -16.25
N MET A 169 13.39 3.51 -15.57
CA MET A 169 13.75 3.58 -14.17
C MET A 169 14.96 4.51 -13.87
N ALA A 170 15.51 5.19 -14.89
CA ALA A 170 16.72 6.01 -14.73
C ALA A 170 16.52 7.30 -13.91
N ALA A 171 15.27 7.75 -13.71
CA ALA A 171 15.00 8.94 -12.88
C ALA A 171 15.36 8.69 -11.41
N ILE A 172 15.78 9.76 -10.70
CA ILE A 172 16.27 9.67 -9.33
C ILE A 172 15.19 9.22 -8.33
N ASP A 173 13.95 9.52 -8.64
CA ASP A 173 12.75 9.13 -7.87
C ASP A 173 12.24 7.71 -8.21
N LYS A 174 13.03 6.91 -8.91
CA LYS A 174 12.72 5.54 -9.30
C LYS A 174 13.76 4.54 -8.77
N LEU A 175 14.68 4.04 -9.59
CA LEU A 175 15.63 3.00 -9.19
C LEU A 175 16.51 3.43 -8.01
N GLU A 176 17.04 4.65 -8.01
CA GLU A 176 17.92 5.11 -6.93
C GLU A 176 17.17 5.23 -5.60
N LEU A 177 15.89 5.61 -5.63
CA LEU A 177 15.04 5.64 -4.46
C LEU A 177 14.80 4.21 -3.93
N LEU A 178 14.46 3.25 -4.79
CA LEU A 178 14.28 1.85 -4.41
C LEU A 178 15.57 1.23 -3.85
N LYS A 179 16.73 1.49 -4.45
CA LYS A 179 18.04 1.03 -3.95
C LYS A 179 18.29 1.50 -2.52
N THR A 180 17.95 2.74 -2.23
CA THR A 180 18.07 3.29 -0.87
C THR A 180 17.15 2.55 0.10
N GLY A 181 15.87 2.37 -0.25
CA GLY A 181 14.90 1.66 0.58
C GLY A 181 15.26 0.20 0.80
N PHE A 182 15.69 -0.52 -0.23
CA PHE A 182 16.12 -1.92 -0.09
C PHE A 182 17.38 -2.04 0.77
N SER A 183 18.29 -1.07 0.71
CA SER A 183 19.44 -1.04 1.61
C SER A 183 19.01 -0.84 3.06
N MET A 184 18.00 0.01 3.32
CA MET A 184 17.41 0.17 4.66
C MET A 184 16.72 -1.11 5.14
N LEU A 185 15.99 -1.80 4.26
CA LEU A 185 15.41 -3.11 4.57
C LEU A 185 16.49 -4.11 5.00
N VAL A 186 17.58 -4.22 4.25
CA VAL A 186 18.69 -5.14 4.57
C VAL A 186 19.27 -4.87 5.96
N ASP A 187 19.33 -3.60 6.40
CA ASP A 187 19.84 -3.25 7.73
C ASP A 187 19.02 -3.84 8.87
N VAL A 188 17.70 -3.94 8.71
CA VAL A 188 16.77 -4.43 9.74
C VAL A 188 16.44 -5.92 9.63
N LEU A 189 16.86 -6.59 8.55
CA LEU A 189 16.67 -8.04 8.40
C LEU A 189 17.54 -8.81 9.40
N ARG A 190 16.99 -9.92 9.88
CA ARG A 190 17.62 -10.78 10.90
C ARG A 190 18.49 -11.85 10.25
N PRO A 191 19.42 -12.46 10.98
CA PRO A 191 20.22 -13.58 10.47
C PRO A 191 19.40 -14.78 9.98
N THR A 192 18.18 -14.92 10.49
CA THR A 192 17.23 -15.97 10.09
C THR A 192 16.49 -15.68 8.79
N ASP A 193 16.55 -14.45 8.31
CA ASP A 193 15.90 -14.02 7.06
C ASP A 193 16.87 -14.24 5.89
N ASN A 194 16.32 -14.53 4.71
CA ASN A 194 17.09 -14.71 3.48
C ASN A 194 16.59 -13.70 2.43
N ILE A 195 17.49 -13.28 1.57
CA ILE A 195 17.19 -12.38 0.45
C ILE A 195 17.79 -12.91 -0.85
N ALA A 196 17.00 -12.87 -1.92
CA ALA A 196 17.46 -13.04 -3.29
C ALA A 196 17.11 -11.78 -4.09
N ILE A 197 17.84 -11.50 -5.15
CA ILE A 197 17.58 -10.35 -6.03
C ILE A 197 17.49 -10.82 -7.48
N VAL A 198 16.35 -10.56 -8.08
CA VAL A 198 16.06 -10.76 -9.51
C VAL A 198 15.85 -9.38 -10.12
N VAL A 199 16.51 -9.10 -11.21
CA VAL A 199 16.31 -7.86 -11.98
C VAL A 199 15.77 -8.17 -13.36
N TYR A 200 15.09 -7.20 -13.96
CA TYR A 200 14.67 -7.34 -15.34
C TYR A 200 14.84 -6.04 -16.13
N SER A 201 15.33 -6.24 -17.38
CA SER A 201 15.50 -5.21 -18.39
C SER A 201 15.73 -5.92 -19.74
N GLY A 202 14.72 -6.06 -20.55
CA GLY A 202 14.79 -6.84 -21.80
C GLY A 202 14.93 -8.36 -21.60
N ARG A 203 15.53 -8.80 -20.51
CA ARG A 203 15.59 -10.18 -20.00
C ARG A 203 15.66 -10.14 -18.48
N GLU A 204 15.36 -11.26 -17.85
CA GLU A 204 15.52 -11.46 -16.42
C GLU A 204 16.93 -11.95 -16.07
N GLU A 205 17.42 -11.57 -14.88
CA GLU A 205 18.70 -12.02 -14.35
C GLU A 205 18.63 -12.16 -12.82
N VAL A 206 19.15 -13.27 -12.31
CA VAL A 206 19.34 -13.46 -10.86
C VAL A 206 20.70 -12.90 -10.48
N VAL A 207 20.73 -11.66 -9.98
CA VAL A 207 21.97 -10.97 -9.59
C VAL A 207 22.45 -11.32 -8.18
N LEU A 208 21.54 -11.84 -7.35
CA LEU A 208 21.86 -12.40 -6.04
C LEU A 208 20.99 -13.64 -5.78
N HIS A 209 21.63 -14.80 -5.66
CA HIS A 209 20.94 -16.00 -5.17
C HIS A 209 20.62 -15.85 -3.68
N SER A 210 19.65 -16.65 -3.20
CA SER A 210 19.23 -16.61 -1.80
C SER A 210 20.43 -16.64 -0.84
N THR A 211 20.54 -15.59 -0.05
CA THR A 211 21.66 -15.32 0.84
C THR A 211 21.10 -14.96 2.21
N SER A 212 21.62 -15.54 3.29
CA SER A 212 21.22 -15.20 4.65
C SER A 212 21.59 -13.76 4.99
N CYS A 213 20.73 -13.09 5.78
CA CYS A 213 20.94 -11.71 6.21
C CYS A 213 21.80 -11.64 7.50
N GLU A 214 22.75 -12.58 7.66
CA GLU A 214 23.79 -12.47 8.66
C GLU A 214 24.62 -11.22 8.43
N GLU A 215 25.13 -10.63 9.50
CA GLU A 215 25.89 -9.36 9.44
C GLU A 215 27.05 -9.40 8.42
N ALA A 216 27.72 -10.55 8.33
CA ALA A 216 28.82 -10.75 7.37
C ALA A 216 28.37 -10.64 5.89
N ASN A 217 27.11 -10.90 5.58
CA ASN A 217 26.57 -10.87 4.23
C ASN A 217 25.92 -9.54 3.86
N LYS A 218 25.48 -8.73 4.82
CA LYS A 218 24.75 -7.48 4.57
C LYS A 218 25.50 -6.52 3.66
N THR A 219 26.82 -6.37 3.88
CA THR A 219 27.66 -5.51 3.02
C THR A 219 27.61 -5.98 1.56
N LYS A 220 27.79 -7.27 1.31
CA LYS A 220 27.73 -7.85 -0.04
C LYS A 220 26.34 -7.64 -0.69
N ILE A 221 25.27 -7.87 0.07
CA ILE A 221 23.90 -7.67 -0.42
C ILE A 221 23.70 -6.21 -0.84
N LYS A 222 24.12 -5.26 0.01
CA LYS A 222 24.03 -3.83 -0.30
C LYS A 222 24.92 -3.41 -1.49
N GLU A 223 26.09 -4.00 -1.65
CA GLU A 223 26.94 -3.76 -2.82
C GLU A 223 26.27 -4.19 -4.12
N VAL A 224 25.58 -5.34 -4.12
CA VAL A 224 24.78 -5.79 -5.27
C VAL A 224 23.67 -4.78 -5.56
N ILE A 225 22.89 -4.36 -4.55
CA ILE A 225 21.84 -3.35 -4.71
C ILE A 225 22.43 -2.04 -5.27
N ALA A 226 23.53 -1.55 -4.70
CA ALA A 226 24.19 -0.32 -5.14
C ALA A 226 24.71 -0.39 -6.57
N SER A 227 25.08 -1.60 -7.06
CA SER A 227 25.61 -1.79 -8.41
C SER A 227 24.55 -1.76 -9.51
N LEU A 228 23.26 -1.86 -9.19
CA LEU A 228 22.16 -1.86 -10.16
C LEU A 228 22.15 -0.56 -10.98
N ARG A 229 21.88 -0.68 -12.28
CA ARG A 229 21.79 0.43 -13.22
C ARG A 229 20.54 0.32 -14.07
N ALA A 230 19.90 1.45 -14.33
CA ALA A 230 18.74 1.53 -15.20
C ALA A 230 19.18 1.57 -16.66
N GLU A 231 18.87 0.53 -17.43
CA GLU A 231 19.19 0.42 -18.86
C GLU A 231 18.33 -0.63 -19.58
N GLY A 232 18.20 -0.51 -20.90
CA GLY A 232 17.51 -1.50 -21.73
C GLY A 232 15.99 -1.35 -21.77
N SER A 233 15.31 -2.41 -22.21
CA SER A 233 13.85 -2.48 -22.39
C SER A 233 13.18 -3.27 -21.25
N THR A 234 11.85 -3.37 -21.24
CA THR A 234 11.10 -4.01 -20.17
C THR A 234 10.57 -5.40 -20.57
N ALA A 235 10.83 -6.45 -19.77
CA ALA A 235 10.33 -7.82 -19.95
C ALA A 235 9.91 -8.44 -18.61
N GLY A 236 8.83 -7.91 -18.03
CA GLY A 236 8.45 -8.17 -16.64
C GLY A 236 7.87 -9.57 -16.34
N ALA A 237 7.07 -10.21 -17.24
CA ALA A 237 6.39 -11.48 -16.91
C ALA A 237 7.35 -12.65 -16.73
N ALA A 238 8.38 -12.78 -17.56
CA ALA A 238 9.37 -13.82 -17.41
C ALA A 238 10.11 -13.65 -16.06
N ALA A 239 10.39 -12.40 -15.67
CA ALA A 239 11.05 -12.08 -14.42
C ALA A 239 10.18 -12.39 -13.18
N LEU A 240 8.88 -12.12 -13.25
CA LEU A 240 7.95 -12.50 -12.17
C LEU A 240 7.93 -14.02 -11.98
N LYS A 241 7.87 -14.79 -13.07
CA LYS A 241 7.96 -16.26 -13.02
C LYS A 241 9.26 -16.72 -12.39
N THR A 242 10.41 -16.15 -12.81
CA THR A 242 11.72 -16.46 -12.24
C THR A 242 11.78 -16.12 -10.75
N ALA A 243 11.19 -14.99 -10.33
CA ALA A 243 11.11 -14.63 -8.91
C ALA A 243 10.33 -15.67 -8.10
N TYR A 244 9.20 -16.15 -8.61
CA TYR A 244 8.42 -17.23 -7.98
C TYR A 244 9.19 -18.57 -7.95
N GLU A 245 9.91 -18.92 -8.98
CA GLU A 245 10.77 -20.12 -9.00
C GLU A 245 11.87 -20.04 -7.93
N ILE A 246 12.49 -18.88 -7.74
CA ILE A 246 13.48 -18.64 -6.68
C ILE A 246 12.82 -18.70 -5.30
N ALA A 247 11.69 -18.02 -5.11
CA ALA A 247 10.94 -18.04 -3.84
C ALA A 247 10.53 -19.46 -3.44
N SER A 248 10.06 -20.27 -4.41
CA SER A 248 9.67 -21.66 -4.22
C SER A 248 10.86 -22.55 -3.89
N ARG A 249 12.02 -22.35 -4.55
CA ARG A 249 13.24 -23.13 -4.31
C ARG A 249 13.78 -22.96 -2.88
N TYR A 250 13.63 -21.77 -2.30
CA TYR A 250 14.10 -21.43 -0.97
C TYR A 250 12.95 -21.24 0.03
N PHE A 251 11.83 -21.89 -0.23
CA PHE A 251 10.63 -21.79 0.58
C PHE A 251 10.90 -22.16 2.05
N VAL A 252 10.47 -21.28 2.96
CA VAL A 252 10.58 -21.46 4.40
C VAL A 252 9.24 -21.95 4.94
N THR A 253 9.15 -23.21 5.31
CA THR A 253 7.93 -23.78 5.90
C THR A 253 7.63 -23.14 7.25
N GLY A 254 6.41 -22.60 7.40
CA GLY A 254 6.01 -21.87 8.60
C GLY A 254 6.62 -20.48 8.71
N GLY A 255 7.35 -20.03 7.68
CA GLY A 255 7.90 -18.69 7.54
C GLY A 255 7.02 -17.80 6.64
N ASN A 256 7.52 -16.60 6.36
CA ASN A 256 6.94 -15.69 5.39
C ASN A 256 7.75 -15.79 4.08
N ASN A 257 7.11 -16.15 2.98
CA ASN A 257 7.73 -16.22 1.66
C ASN A 257 7.13 -15.10 0.80
N ARG A 258 7.94 -14.11 0.45
CA ARG A 258 7.43 -12.88 -0.14
C ARG A 258 8.32 -12.34 -1.24
N ILE A 259 7.69 -12.04 -2.37
CA ILE A 259 8.30 -11.24 -3.43
C ILE A 259 7.96 -9.77 -3.17
N ILE A 260 8.94 -8.89 -3.33
CA ILE A 260 8.74 -7.45 -3.33
C ILE A 260 9.14 -6.96 -4.72
N LEU A 261 8.13 -6.58 -5.51
CA LEU A 261 8.29 -6.03 -6.85
C LEU A 261 8.45 -4.51 -6.76
N GLY A 262 9.55 -3.97 -7.28
CA GLY A 262 9.75 -2.53 -7.44
C GLY A 262 9.74 -2.16 -8.93
N THR A 263 8.77 -1.35 -9.37
CA THR A 263 8.56 -0.98 -10.77
C THR A 263 7.94 0.41 -10.91
N ASP A 264 8.10 1.03 -12.06
CA ASP A 264 7.37 2.26 -12.43
C ASP A 264 6.02 1.99 -13.13
N GLY A 265 5.60 0.73 -13.18
CA GLY A 265 4.33 0.31 -13.76
C GLY A 265 4.37 -0.03 -15.24
N ASP A 266 5.48 0.22 -15.92
CA ASP A 266 5.66 -0.21 -17.31
C ASP A 266 6.07 -1.70 -17.35
N PHE A 267 5.14 -2.55 -16.94
CA PHE A 267 5.29 -4.00 -16.96
C PHE A 267 4.97 -4.54 -18.37
N ASN A 268 5.51 -3.88 -19.41
CA ASN A 268 5.28 -4.23 -20.80
C ASN A 268 5.81 -5.63 -21.10
N VAL A 269 4.89 -6.50 -21.15
CA VAL A 269 5.12 -7.90 -21.10
C VAL A 269 4.79 -8.52 -22.44
N GLY A 270 5.62 -8.41 -23.34
CA GLY A 270 5.62 -9.17 -24.60
C GLY A 270 4.31 -9.92 -24.97
N ILE A 271 4.02 -11.02 -24.39
CA ILE A 271 2.94 -11.95 -24.81
C ILE A 271 1.86 -12.14 -23.71
N SER A 272 2.09 -11.72 -22.46
CA SER A 272 1.17 -12.01 -21.36
C SER A 272 0.21 -10.85 -21.09
N SER A 273 -1.07 -11.14 -20.93
CA SER A 273 -2.07 -10.15 -20.51
C SER A 273 -2.03 -9.94 -18.99
N THR A 274 -2.68 -8.90 -18.49
CA THR A 274 -2.84 -8.69 -17.04
C THR A 274 -3.50 -9.89 -16.39
N GLU A 275 -4.48 -10.50 -17.05
CA GLU A 275 -5.20 -11.68 -16.57
C GLU A 275 -4.28 -12.91 -16.42
N GLU A 276 -3.33 -13.11 -17.33
CA GLU A 276 -2.34 -14.21 -17.22
C GLU A 276 -1.38 -13.99 -16.04
N LEU A 277 -1.00 -12.74 -15.77
CA LEU A 277 -0.18 -12.39 -14.61
C LEU A 277 -0.95 -12.59 -13.30
N VAL A 278 -2.19 -12.15 -13.24
CA VAL A 278 -3.07 -12.36 -12.09
C VAL A 278 -3.23 -13.85 -11.82
N ALA A 279 -3.52 -14.67 -12.83
CA ALA A 279 -3.65 -16.12 -12.67
C ALA A 279 -2.35 -16.79 -12.16
N LEU A 280 -1.18 -16.32 -12.58
CA LEU A 280 0.11 -16.78 -12.05
C LEU A 280 0.24 -16.42 -10.57
N VAL A 281 -0.06 -15.19 -10.22
CA VAL A 281 0.05 -14.67 -8.85
C VAL A 281 -0.91 -15.41 -7.91
N GLU A 282 -2.15 -15.63 -8.32
CA GLU A 282 -3.13 -16.43 -7.57
C GLU A 282 -2.65 -17.87 -7.32
N GLN A 283 -2.12 -18.53 -8.35
CA GLN A 283 -1.58 -19.88 -8.22
C GLN A 283 -0.44 -19.95 -7.19
N GLU A 284 0.46 -18.98 -7.18
CA GLU A 284 1.62 -18.99 -6.29
C GLU A 284 1.24 -18.53 -4.86
N ARG A 285 0.24 -17.67 -4.72
CA ARG A 285 -0.38 -17.31 -3.45
C ARG A 285 -0.92 -18.54 -2.72
N GLU A 286 -1.63 -19.43 -3.42
CA GLU A 286 -2.13 -20.69 -2.85
C GLU A 286 -1.00 -21.59 -2.32
N ARG A 287 0.21 -21.45 -2.86
CA ARG A 287 1.42 -22.12 -2.38
C ARG A 287 2.06 -21.42 -1.18
N GLY A 288 1.54 -20.27 -0.78
CA GLY A 288 2.05 -19.47 0.34
C GLY A 288 3.21 -18.55 -0.02
N ILE A 289 3.33 -18.15 -1.29
CA ILE A 289 4.30 -17.14 -1.76
C ILE A 289 3.52 -15.88 -2.13
N TYR A 290 3.74 -14.81 -1.39
CA TYR A 290 2.99 -13.56 -1.51
C TYR A 290 3.74 -12.51 -2.32
N LEU A 291 2.98 -11.56 -2.89
CA LEU A 291 3.53 -10.51 -3.75
C LEU A 291 3.15 -9.12 -3.23
N THR A 292 4.12 -8.37 -2.77
CA THR A 292 4.00 -6.93 -2.48
C THR A 292 4.52 -6.14 -3.66
N VAL A 293 3.84 -5.07 -4.03
CA VAL A 293 4.22 -4.20 -5.16
C VAL A 293 4.53 -2.80 -4.68
N LEU A 294 5.69 -2.29 -5.07
CA LEU A 294 6.14 -0.92 -4.82
C LEU A 294 6.17 -0.15 -6.14
N GLY A 295 5.19 0.72 -6.33
CA GLY A 295 5.14 1.62 -7.48
C GLY A 295 6.01 2.86 -7.26
N VAL A 296 6.78 3.28 -8.26
CA VAL A 296 7.64 4.46 -8.21
C VAL A 296 7.50 5.36 -9.43
N GLY A 297 7.84 6.63 -9.28
CA GLY A 297 7.92 7.58 -10.38
C GLY A 297 6.58 8.01 -10.96
N SER A 298 6.60 8.64 -12.12
CA SER A 298 5.41 9.23 -12.76
C SER A 298 5.50 9.18 -14.28
N GLY A 299 4.35 9.32 -14.94
CA GLY A 299 4.25 9.45 -16.39
C GLY A 299 4.07 8.14 -17.15
N ASN A 300 4.19 7.00 -16.48
CA ASN A 300 3.90 5.66 -17.01
C ASN A 300 3.39 4.70 -15.93
N LEU A 301 2.99 5.24 -14.78
CA LEU A 301 2.47 4.47 -13.66
C LEU A 301 1.20 3.70 -14.09
N ASN A 302 1.23 2.38 -13.97
CA ASN A 302 0.04 1.55 -14.18
C ASN A 302 -0.52 1.09 -12.82
N ASP A 303 -1.11 2.04 -12.11
CA ASP A 303 -1.66 1.88 -10.77
C ASP A 303 -2.63 0.71 -10.69
N SER A 304 -3.60 0.63 -11.61
CA SER A 304 -4.60 -0.44 -11.64
C SER A 304 -4.02 -1.85 -11.75
N MET A 305 -2.97 -2.02 -12.52
CA MET A 305 -2.33 -3.34 -12.65
C MET A 305 -1.55 -3.70 -11.39
N MET A 306 -0.82 -2.73 -10.80
CA MET A 306 -0.03 -2.95 -9.60
C MET A 306 -0.91 -3.29 -8.40
N GLU A 307 -2.05 -2.60 -8.26
CA GLU A 307 -3.09 -2.91 -7.29
C GLU A 307 -3.60 -4.35 -7.49
N GLN A 308 -4.04 -4.71 -8.70
CA GLN A 308 -4.54 -6.06 -8.99
C GLN A 308 -3.51 -7.16 -8.69
N LEU A 309 -2.23 -6.94 -9.00
CA LEU A 309 -1.19 -7.92 -8.72
C LEU A 309 -0.94 -8.08 -7.21
N ALA A 310 -0.93 -7.00 -6.45
CA ALA A 310 -0.75 -7.05 -5.01
C ALA A 310 -1.94 -7.73 -4.32
N ASP A 311 -3.16 -7.33 -4.69
CA ASP A 311 -4.41 -7.89 -4.18
C ASP A 311 -4.50 -9.41 -4.39
N ASN A 312 -4.32 -9.86 -5.62
CA ASN A 312 -4.38 -11.28 -5.94
C ASN A 312 -3.16 -12.05 -5.43
N GLY A 313 -2.12 -11.34 -4.98
CA GLY A 313 -0.90 -11.90 -4.41
C GLY A 313 -0.86 -11.93 -2.89
N ASN A 314 -1.92 -11.61 -2.19
CA ASN A 314 -1.97 -11.47 -0.72
C ASN A 314 -0.81 -10.62 -0.19
N GLY A 315 -0.52 -9.55 -0.89
CA GLY A 315 0.46 -8.54 -0.53
C GLY A 315 -0.17 -7.18 -0.37
N ASN A 316 0.67 -6.16 -0.37
CA ASN A 316 0.24 -4.78 -0.29
C ASN A 316 0.73 -4.03 -1.53
N TYR A 317 -0.08 -3.10 -2.00
CA TYR A 317 0.34 -2.10 -2.97
C TYR A 317 0.71 -0.80 -2.25
N GLU A 318 1.93 -0.35 -2.48
CA GLU A 318 2.43 0.92 -1.94
C GLU A 318 3.00 1.78 -3.06
N TYR A 319 2.66 3.05 -3.08
CA TYR A 319 3.30 4.02 -3.97
C TYR A 319 4.40 4.77 -3.22
N ILE A 320 5.60 4.79 -3.79
CA ILE A 320 6.79 5.38 -3.16
C ILE A 320 7.08 6.73 -3.81
N ASP A 321 6.69 7.80 -3.16
CA ASP A 321 6.94 9.16 -3.62
C ASP A 321 8.22 9.76 -3.04
N ASN A 322 8.71 9.21 -1.92
CA ASN A 322 9.90 9.72 -1.25
C ASN A 322 10.52 8.70 -0.28
N LEU A 323 11.68 9.05 0.29
CA LEU A 323 12.40 8.19 1.22
C LEU A 323 11.64 7.92 2.53
N ALA A 324 10.89 8.91 3.04
CA ALA A 324 10.11 8.73 4.27
C ALA A 324 9.01 7.66 4.11
N GLN A 325 8.47 7.48 2.90
CA GLN A 325 7.53 6.40 2.60
C GLN A 325 8.21 5.03 2.70
N LEU A 326 9.44 4.88 2.19
CA LEU A 326 10.22 3.64 2.33
C LEU A 326 10.59 3.35 3.78
N GLU A 327 10.95 4.39 4.54
CA GLU A 327 11.23 4.28 5.98
C GLU A 327 9.97 3.81 6.74
N LYS A 328 8.80 4.41 6.44
CA LYS A 328 7.52 3.98 7.00
C LYS A 328 7.28 2.49 6.76
N ILE A 329 7.39 2.03 5.52
CA ILE A 329 7.07 0.64 5.13
C ILE A 329 8.09 -0.35 5.68
N PHE A 330 9.39 -0.10 5.52
CA PHE A 330 10.42 -1.08 5.82
C PHE A 330 10.90 -1.07 7.27
N ILE A 331 10.77 0.07 7.96
CA ILE A 331 11.27 0.22 9.32
C ILE A 331 10.12 0.23 10.34
N HIS A 332 9.12 1.10 10.13
CA HIS A 332 8.07 1.32 11.13
C HIS A 332 6.91 0.34 11.01
N GLU A 333 6.58 -0.10 9.80
CA GLU A 333 5.42 -0.95 9.51
C GLU A 333 5.80 -2.31 8.90
N ARG A 334 7.03 -2.77 9.13
CA ARG A 334 7.51 -4.06 8.57
C ARG A 334 6.64 -5.26 8.95
N SER A 335 5.99 -5.21 10.12
CA SER A 335 5.06 -6.26 10.54
C SER A 335 3.88 -6.44 9.58
N ARG A 336 3.50 -5.42 8.80
CA ARG A 336 2.46 -5.52 7.76
C ARG A 336 2.78 -6.55 6.67
N PHE A 337 4.05 -6.92 6.51
CA PHE A 337 4.43 -8.01 5.61
C PHE A 337 4.17 -9.40 6.18
N HIS A 338 3.68 -9.51 7.42
CA HIS A 338 3.40 -10.76 8.08
C HIS A 338 1.89 -10.88 8.33
N THR A 339 1.24 -11.74 7.58
CA THR A 339 -0.19 -11.96 7.65
C THR A 339 -0.62 -12.48 9.03
N VAL A 340 -1.51 -11.76 9.68
CA VAL A 340 -2.13 -12.09 10.97
C VAL A 340 -3.48 -12.80 10.78
N ALA A 341 -4.22 -12.38 9.76
CA ALA A 341 -5.49 -12.97 9.37
C ALA A 341 -5.60 -13.00 7.84
N ARG A 342 -6.17 -14.09 7.33
CA ARG A 342 -6.35 -14.35 5.90
C ARG A 342 -7.82 -14.36 5.56
N ASP A 343 -8.12 -14.13 4.30
CA ASP A 343 -9.48 -14.22 3.75
C ASP A 343 -10.50 -13.42 4.58
N CYS A 344 -10.15 -12.15 4.84
CA CYS A 344 -10.92 -11.30 5.72
C CYS A 344 -12.09 -10.65 4.98
N LYS A 345 -13.29 -11.13 5.26
CA LYS A 345 -14.56 -10.62 4.73
C LYS A 345 -15.33 -9.89 5.81
N VAL A 346 -15.93 -8.78 5.47
CA VAL A 346 -16.73 -7.96 6.39
C VAL A 346 -18.18 -7.99 5.95
N GLN A 347 -19.06 -8.27 6.91
CA GLN A 347 -20.49 -8.20 6.70
C GLN A 347 -21.14 -7.33 7.78
N VAL A 348 -21.84 -6.29 7.35
CA VAL A 348 -22.57 -5.36 8.23
C VAL A 348 -24.06 -5.50 7.99
N THR A 349 -24.80 -5.88 9.02
CA THR A 349 -26.25 -5.98 8.95
C THR A 349 -26.90 -4.79 9.62
N PHE A 350 -27.74 -4.07 8.88
CA PHE A 350 -28.50 -2.92 9.36
C PHE A 350 -29.93 -3.33 9.74
N ASP A 351 -30.44 -2.79 10.86
CA ASP A 351 -31.86 -2.93 11.22
C ASP A 351 -32.71 -1.95 10.37
N PRO A 352 -33.62 -2.44 9.49
CA PRO A 352 -34.47 -1.58 8.68
C PRO A 352 -35.41 -0.68 9.47
N LYS A 353 -35.63 -0.96 10.76
CA LYS A 353 -36.43 -0.10 11.66
C LYS A 353 -35.66 1.12 12.14
N ALA A 354 -34.32 1.03 12.18
CA ALA A 354 -33.45 2.07 12.68
C ALA A 354 -32.74 2.84 11.56
N VAL A 355 -32.42 2.18 10.45
CA VAL A 355 -31.64 2.71 9.32
C VAL A 355 -32.45 2.57 8.04
N ALA A 356 -32.80 3.67 7.41
CA ALA A 356 -33.58 3.66 6.17
C ALA A 356 -32.73 3.25 4.96
N ALA A 357 -31.51 3.76 4.87
CA ALA A 357 -30.56 3.45 3.81
C ALA A 357 -29.12 3.60 4.32
N TYR A 358 -28.18 2.94 3.66
CA TYR A 358 -26.75 3.06 3.91
C TYR A 358 -25.97 3.21 2.60
N ARG A 359 -24.74 3.71 2.70
CA ARG A 359 -23.77 3.73 1.61
C ARG A 359 -22.40 3.37 2.17
N LEU A 360 -21.73 2.40 1.59
CA LEU A 360 -20.30 2.14 1.84
C LEU A 360 -19.49 3.27 1.20
N ILE A 361 -18.55 3.83 1.93
CA ILE A 361 -17.64 4.88 1.45
C ILE A 361 -16.28 4.25 1.21
N GLY A 362 -15.79 4.33 -0.02
CA GLY A 362 -14.63 3.55 -0.46
C GLY A 362 -15.00 2.10 -0.75
N TYR A 363 -14.00 1.25 -0.98
CA TYR A 363 -14.16 -0.18 -1.23
C TYR A 363 -15.03 -0.51 -2.46
N GLU A 364 -15.08 0.38 -3.46
CA GLU A 364 -15.89 0.19 -4.67
C GLU A 364 -15.47 -1.05 -5.47
N ASN A 365 -14.17 -1.38 -5.45
CA ASN A 365 -13.60 -2.58 -6.07
C ASN A 365 -13.62 -3.83 -5.17
N ARG A 366 -14.14 -3.72 -3.95
CA ARG A 366 -14.10 -4.75 -2.90
C ARG A 366 -15.48 -5.27 -2.50
N LEU A 367 -16.55 -4.79 -3.15
CA LEU A 367 -17.90 -5.29 -2.90
C LEU A 367 -18.00 -6.77 -3.23
N MET A 368 -18.76 -7.48 -2.43
CA MET A 368 -19.04 -8.92 -2.58
C MET A 368 -20.53 -9.17 -2.47
N ASP A 369 -21.02 -10.18 -3.17
CA ASP A 369 -22.37 -10.69 -2.94
C ASP A 369 -22.39 -11.77 -1.83
N ASP A 370 -23.59 -12.21 -1.43
CA ASP A 370 -23.75 -13.17 -0.35
C ASP A 370 -23.17 -14.56 -0.74
N GLU A 371 -23.20 -14.94 -2.02
CA GLU A 371 -22.63 -16.20 -2.51
C GLU A 371 -21.09 -16.17 -2.45
N GLU A 372 -20.50 -15.03 -2.79
CA GLU A 372 -19.05 -14.79 -2.70
C GLU A 372 -18.57 -14.76 -1.24
N PHE A 373 -19.39 -14.22 -0.33
CA PHE A 373 -19.07 -14.21 1.10
C PHE A 373 -19.01 -15.62 1.70
N GLU A 374 -19.93 -16.51 1.32
CA GLU A 374 -19.98 -17.90 1.78
C GLU A 374 -18.95 -18.82 1.09
N ASN A 375 -18.32 -18.32 0.02
CA ASN A 375 -17.36 -19.12 -0.75
C ASN A 375 -15.94 -18.99 -0.18
N ASP A 376 -15.49 -20.02 0.54
CA ASP A 376 -14.13 -20.10 1.11
C ASP A 376 -13.00 -20.16 0.04
N ASN A 377 -13.34 -20.38 -1.23
CA ASN A 377 -12.36 -20.32 -2.32
C ASN A 377 -12.21 -18.92 -2.92
N ARG A 378 -13.08 -17.97 -2.54
CA ARG A 378 -12.98 -16.57 -2.92
C ARG A 378 -12.13 -15.84 -1.91
N ASP A 379 -10.92 -15.50 -2.30
CA ASP A 379 -10.02 -14.72 -1.49
C ASP A 379 -10.55 -13.29 -1.26
N ALA A 380 -10.30 -12.74 -0.08
CA ALA A 380 -10.94 -11.52 0.37
C ALA A 380 -10.02 -10.55 1.13
N GLY A 381 -8.75 -10.62 0.88
CA GLY A 381 -7.76 -9.73 1.47
C GLY A 381 -7.22 -10.20 2.82
N GLU A 382 -6.09 -9.64 3.19
CA GLU A 382 -5.26 -10.04 4.31
C GLU A 382 -5.10 -8.89 5.31
N ILE A 383 -4.92 -9.23 6.58
CA ILE A 383 -4.53 -8.28 7.61
C ILE A 383 -3.15 -8.68 8.13
N GLY A 384 -2.20 -7.75 8.06
CA GLY A 384 -0.83 -7.89 8.53
C GLY A 384 -0.47 -6.94 9.68
#